data_8464b95235aebfeb87fa405795c2841a
#
_entry.id   8464b95235aebfeb87fa405795c2841a
#
_cell.length_a   1.000
_cell.length_b   1.000
_cell.length_c   1.000
_cell.angle_alpha   90.00
_cell.angle_beta   90.00
_cell.angle_gamma   90.00
#
_symmetry.space_group_name_H-M   'P 1'
#
loop_
_entity.id
_entity.type
_entity.pdbx_description
1 polymer ?
#
loop_
_entity_poly.entity_id
_entity_poly.type
_entity_poly.pdbx_seq_one_letter_code
_entity_poly.pdbx_strand_id
1 'polypeptide(L)'
;MLAPFRVLISHWQAIQIFVNRDIRGRYINSALGLWWAVIQPLALLALYTFVFSGIMSVRLNGSGSTGEFALFAFCGLLPWLAFADALTRSASVLFDQTPLIKKVVFPSEILPVHLVLSALVVEIVGLVVFLAVVIIGGRLPGWSLLLLPIVIALQFFFMTGIAWLLSTLAVYLRDVRQVVGLVLTLWMFLTPIVYPASLVPARFKWVLDINPMTAVVDAYRAALLDDRLPSPVPLVIFAAVALTSFVFGHWVFTRSKPTFADLL
;
A
#
# COMPACT_ATOMS: atom_id res chain seq x y z
N MET A 1 24.16 5.31 -3.56
CA MET A 1 22.77 5.44 -4.04
C MET A 1 22.28 4.23 -4.87
N LEU A 2 23.12 3.50 -5.61
CA LEU A 2 22.69 2.38 -6.47
C LEU A 2 22.57 1.02 -5.75
N ALA A 3 23.02 0.90 -4.50
CA ALA A 3 23.03 -0.37 -3.76
C ALA A 3 21.64 -1.05 -3.62
N PRO A 4 20.55 -0.34 -3.25
CA PRO A 4 19.25 -0.98 -3.11
C PRO A 4 18.70 -1.50 -4.46
N PHE A 5 18.90 -0.75 -5.55
CA PHE A 5 18.51 -1.21 -6.89
C PHE A 5 19.28 -2.46 -7.34
N ARG A 6 20.57 -2.52 -7.01
CA ARG A 6 21.41 -3.68 -7.32
C ARG A 6 20.89 -4.94 -6.62
N VAL A 7 20.47 -4.84 -5.35
CA VAL A 7 19.86 -5.95 -4.62
C VAL A 7 18.59 -6.45 -5.30
N LEU A 8 17.71 -5.55 -5.73
CA LEU A 8 16.47 -5.91 -6.41
C LEU A 8 16.75 -6.65 -7.73
N ILE A 9 17.69 -6.15 -8.53
CA ILE A 9 18.01 -6.72 -9.84
C ILE A 9 18.73 -8.07 -9.69
N SER A 10 19.76 -8.14 -8.82
CA SER A 10 20.56 -9.36 -8.67
C SER A 10 19.79 -10.55 -8.06
N HIS A 11 18.73 -10.26 -7.27
CA HIS A 11 17.94 -11.30 -6.60
C HIS A 11 16.50 -11.38 -7.11
N TRP A 12 16.24 -10.87 -8.31
CA TRP A 12 14.88 -10.79 -8.86
C TRP A 12 14.17 -12.15 -8.92
N GLN A 13 14.88 -13.20 -9.34
CA GLN A 13 14.32 -14.56 -9.40
C GLN A 13 13.89 -15.05 -8.00
N ALA A 14 14.72 -14.83 -7.00
CA ALA A 14 14.37 -15.18 -5.61
C ALA A 14 13.15 -14.40 -5.12
N ILE A 15 13.09 -13.09 -5.40
CA ILE A 15 11.93 -12.24 -5.06
C ILE A 15 10.66 -12.80 -5.70
N GLN A 16 10.68 -13.13 -6.99
CA GLN A 16 9.53 -13.71 -7.69
C GLN A 16 9.05 -15.04 -7.05
N ILE A 17 9.98 -15.93 -6.67
CA ILE A 17 9.65 -17.18 -6.00
C ILE A 17 8.93 -16.90 -4.66
N PHE A 18 9.46 -15.95 -3.86
CA PHE A 18 8.84 -15.58 -2.59
C PHE A 18 7.47 -14.92 -2.77
N VAL A 19 7.31 -14.03 -3.75
CA VAL A 19 6.02 -13.40 -4.10
C VAL A 19 4.99 -14.46 -4.50
N ASN A 20 5.36 -15.37 -5.41
CA ASN A 20 4.47 -16.46 -5.83
C ASN A 20 4.07 -17.37 -4.67
N ARG A 21 5.04 -17.71 -3.80
CA ARG A 21 4.78 -18.52 -2.60
C ARG A 21 3.83 -17.81 -1.66
N ASP A 22 4.04 -16.51 -1.46
CA ASP A 22 3.22 -15.68 -0.57
C ASP A 22 1.78 -15.57 -1.07
N ILE A 23 1.60 -15.20 -2.36
CA ILE A 23 0.26 -15.07 -2.96
C ILE A 23 -0.48 -16.41 -2.94
N ARG A 24 0.19 -17.50 -3.29
CA ARG A 24 -0.42 -18.84 -3.21
C ARG A 24 -0.74 -19.21 -1.76
N GLY A 25 0.17 -18.92 -0.82
CA GLY A 25 0.02 -19.22 0.60
C GLY A 25 -1.16 -18.53 1.24
N ARG A 26 -1.54 -17.33 0.78
CA ARG A 26 -2.72 -16.60 1.27
C ARG A 26 -4.03 -17.36 1.03
N TYR A 27 -4.08 -18.18 -0.01
CA TYR A 27 -5.31 -18.84 -0.49
C TYR A 27 -5.22 -20.37 -0.50
N ILE A 28 -4.08 -20.94 -0.07
CA ILE A 28 -3.91 -22.40 0.10
C ILE A 28 -4.93 -22.90 1.14
N ASN A 29 -5.57 -24.02 0.84
CA ASN A 29 -6.61 -24.66 1.65
C ASN A 29 -7.93 -23.86 1.77
N SER A 30 -8.13 -22.83 0.96
CA SER A 30 -9.41 -22.14 0.85
C SER A 30 -10.27 -22.79 -0.24
N ALA A 31 -11.57 -22.98 0.03
CA ALA A 31 -12.52 -23.58 -0.92
C ALA A 31 -12.59 -22.80 -2.26
N LEU A 32 -12.40 -21.49 -2.23
CA LEU A 32 -12.46 -20.61 -3.40
C LEU A 32 -11.08 -20.24 -3.97
N GLY A 33 -9.99 -20.63 -3.29
CA GLY A 33 -8.63 -20.39 -3.77
C GLY A 33 -8.37 -18.94 -4.15
N LEU A 34 -7.75 -18.70 -5.31
CA LEU A 34 -7.41 -17.39 -5.82
C LEU A 34 -8.61 -16.46 -6.10
N TRP A 35 -9.85 -17.01 -6.17
CA TRP A 35 -11.04 -16.18 -6.34
C TRP A 35 -11.24 -15.19 -5.18
N TRP A 36 -10.70 -15.48 -4.00
CA TRP A 36 -10.73 -14.55 -2.88
C TRP A 36 -10.04 -13.21 -3.20
N ALA A 37 -9.04 -13.20 -4.06
CA ALA A 37 -8.38 -11.97 -4.50
C ALA A 37 -9.33 -11.02 -5.25
N VAL A 38 -10.39 -11.55 -5.87
CA VAL A 38 -11.44 -10.78 -6.57
C VAL A 38 -12.65 -10.56 -5.66
N ILE A 39 -13.07 -11.59 -4.93
CA ILE A 39 -14.26 -11.53 -4.06
C ILE A 39 -14.07 -10.51 -2.94
N GLN A 40 -12.88 -10.44 -2.33
CA GLN A 40 -12.60 -9.54 -1.21
C GLN A 40 -12.74 -8.07 -1.59
N PRO A 41 -12.14 -7.54 -2.69
CA PRO A 41 -12.39 -6.18 -3.16
C PRO A 41 -13.86 -5.91 -3.50
N LEU A 42 -14.53 -6.85 -4.16
CA LEU A 42 -15.96 -6.73 -4.49
C LEU A 42 -16.83 -6.67 -3.25
N ALA A 43 -16.60 -7.54 -2.27
CA ALA A 43 -17.32 -7.54 -1.01
C ALA A 43 -17.12 -6.24 -0.24
N LEU A 44 -15.88 -5.73 -0.23
CA LEU A 44 -15.56 -4.44 0.39
C LEU A 44 -16.29 -3.30 -0.32
N LEU A 45 -16.25 -3.25 -1.64
CA LEU A 45 -16.96 -2.24 -2.44
C LEU A 45 -18.48 -2.33 -2.19
N ALA A 46 -19.05 -3.53 -2.18
CA ALA A 46 -20.46 -3.75 -1.88
C ALA A 46 -20.82 -3.26 -0.47
N LEU A 47 -19.99 -3.56 0.54
CA LEU A 47 -20.16 -3.09 1.91
C LEU A 47 -20.14 -1.56 1.99
N TYR A 48 -19.14 -0.92 1.38
CA TYR A 48 -19.06 0.54 1.37
C TYR A 48 -20.25 1.17 0.63
N THR A 49 -20.68 0.58 -0.48
CA THR A 49 -21.87 1.02 -1.20
C THR A 49 -23.11 0.90 -0.31
N PHE A 50 -23.29 -0.23 0.36
CA PHE A 50 -24.42 -0.44 1.26
C PHE A 50 -24.44 0.56 2.42
N VAL A 51 -23.31 0.76 3.10
CA VAL A 51 -23.21 1.65 4.27
C VAL A 51 -23.40 3.12 3.84
N PHE A 52 -22.61 3.60 2.91
CA PHE A 52 -22.61 5.02 2.55
C PHE A 52 -23.78 5.42 1.66
N SER A 53 -24.22 4.55 0.76
CA SER A 53 -25.34 4.78 -0.15
C SER A 53 -26.67 4.36 0.48
N GLY A 54 -26.74 3.15 1.06
CA GLY A 54 -27.96 2.59 1.57
C GLY A 54 -28.38 3.14 2.95
N ILE A 55 -27.43 3.22 3.90
CA ILE A 55 -27.73 3.62 5.28
C ILE A 55 -27.55 5.12 5.49
N MET A 56 -26.36 5.65 5.17
CA MET A 56 -26.00 7.04 5.50
C MET A 56 -26.48 8.04 4.47
N SER A 57 -26.84 7.62 3.25
CA SER A 57 -27.26 8.49 2.12
C SER A 57 -26.28 9.66 1.88
N VAL A 58 -24.97 9.41 2.09
CA VAL A 58 -23.92 10.42 1.94
C VAL A 58 -23.74 10.77 0.48
N ARG A 59 -23.74 12.06 0.16
CA ARG A 59 -23.52 12.58 -1.19
C ARG A 59 -22.24 13.40 -1.23
N LEU A 60 -21.44 13.21 -2.29
CA LEU A 60 -20.30 14.08 -2.58
C LEU A 60 -20.84 15.46 -3.01
N ASN A 61 -20.37 16.52 -2.33
CA ASN A 61 -20.71 17.92 -2.65
C ASN A 61 -22.24 18.23 -2.72
N GLY A 62 -23.08 17.44 -2.05
CA GLY A 62 -24.51 17.68 -1.96
C GLY A 62 -25.34 17.33 -3.20
N SER A 63 -24.73 17.03 -4.34
CA SER A 63 -25.40 16.79 -5.64
C SER A 63 -25.07 15.46 -6.31
N GLY A 64 -24.04 14.74 -5.84
CA GLY A 64 -23.62 13.45 -6.40
C GLY A 64 -24.56 12.30 -6.08
N SER A 65 -24.52 11.22 -6.86
CA SER A 65 -25.20 9.98 -6.51
C SER A 65 -24.53 9.34 -5.28
N THR A 66 -25.31 8.64 -4.47
CA THR A 66 -24.79 7.94 -3.29
C THR A 66 -23.74 6.88 -3.65
N GLY A 67 -23.82 6.26 -4.85
CA GLY A 67 -22.82 5.33 -5.37
C GLY A 67 -21.47 5.99 -5.67
N GLU A 68 -21.43 7.28 -5.99
CA GLU A 68 -20.18 8.01 -6.23
C GLU A 68 -19.31 8.11 -4.97
N PHE A 69 -19.93 8.24 -3.80
CA PHE A 69 -19.18 8.26 -2.55
C PHE A 69 -18.54 6.90 -2.26
N ALA A 70 -19.22 5.79 -2.56
CA ALA A 70 -18.66 4.46 -2.39
C ALA A 70 -17.43 4.24 -3.28
N LEU A 71 -17.50 4.67 -4.55
CA LEU A 71 -16.37 4.63 -5.48
C LEU A 71 -15.21 5.53 -4.98
N PHE A 72 -15.52 6.71 -4.48
CA PHE A 72 -14.56 7.65 -3.93
C PHE A 72 -13.80 7.05 -2.72
N ALA A 73 -14.53 6.45 -1.77
CA ALA A 73 -13.94 5.82 -0.59
C ALA A 73 -13.10 4.59 -0.97
N PHE A 74 -13.64 3.73 -1.84
CA PHE A 74 -12.95 2.51 -2.27
C PHE A 74 -11.68 2.81 -3.07
N CYS A 75 -11.71 3.82 -3.94
CA CYS A 75 -10.54 4.30 -4.68
C CYS A 75 -9.38 4.69 -3.75
N GLY A 76 -9.68 5.38 -2.65
CA GLY A 76 -8.66 5.72 -1.64
C GLY A 76 -8.21 4.55 -0.77
N LEU A 77 -9.08 3.54 -0.59
CA LEU A 77 -8.76 2.35 0.20
C LEU A 77 -7.79 1.40 -0.51
N LEU A 78 -7.83 1.32 -1.84
CA LEU A 78 -6.97 0.41 -2.59
C LEU A 78 -5.48 0.57 -2.24
N PRO A 79 -4.86 1.76 -2.42
CA PRO A 79 -3.46 1.95 -2.07
C PRO A 79 -3.21 1.85 -0.56
N TRP A 80 -4.20 2.21 0.26
CA TRP A 80 -4.09 2.11 1.71
C TRP A 80 -4.02 0.67 2.19
N LEU A 81 -4.88 -0.22 1.68
CA LEU A 81 -4.91 -1.62 2.08
C LEU A 81 -3.60 -2.34 1.74
N ALA A 82 -3.03 -2.08 0.56
CA ALA A 82 -1.73 -2.63 0.19
C ALA A 82 -0.61 -2.10 1.10
N PHE A 83 -0.62 -0.80 1.40
CA PHE A 83 0.32 -0.17 2.32
C PHE A 83 0.23 -0.79 3.72
N ALA A 84 -0.97 -0.91 4.27
CA ALA A 84 -1.18 -1.45 5.61
C ALA A 84 -0.82 -2.95 5.71
N ASP A 85 -1.21 -3.76 4.72
CA ASP A 85 -0.86 -5.18 4.66
C ASP A 85 0.66 -5.39 4.62
N ALA A 86 1.35 -4.70 3.70
CA ALA A 86 2.79 -4.83 3.55
C ALA A 86 3.55 -4.43 4.82
N LEU A 87 3.19 -3.32 5.46
CA LEU A 87 3.91 -2.84 6.64
C LEU A 87 3.64 -3.69 7.88
N THR A 88 2.40 -4.11 8.09
CA THR A 88 2.05 -4.99 9.22
C THR A 88 2.83 -6.30 9.14
N ARG A 89 2.90 -6.90 7.97
CA ARG A 89 3.61 -8.17 7.76
C ARG A 89 5.13 -8.00 7.77
N SER A 90 5.63 -6.86 7.31
CA SER A 90 7.07 -6.57 7.34
C SER A 90 7.62 -6.47 8.76
N ALA A 91 6.80 -6.07 9.73
CA ALA A 91 7.22 -6.03 11.13
C ALA A 91 7.51 -7.42 11.74
N SER A 92 6.97 -8.52 11.17
CA SER A 92 7.21 -9.90 11.66
C SER A 92 8.12 -10.71 10.75
N VAL A 93 8.37 -10.30 9.51
CA VAL A 93 8.97 -11.13 8.47
C VAL A 93 10.33 -11.75 8.83
N LEU A 94 11.18 -11.03 9.55
CA LEU A 94 12.50 -11.55 9.96
C LEU A 94 12.36 -12.63 11.01
N PHE A 95 11.40 -12.53 11.92
CA PHE A 95 11.10 -13.57 12.91
C PHE A 95 10.52 -14.82 12.24
N ASP A 96 9.57 -14.64 11.30
CA ASP A 96 8.91 -15.74 10.60
C ASP A 96 9.91 -16.53 9.72
N GLN A 97 11.00 -15.88 9.29
CA GLN A 97 12.04 -16.48 8.44
C GLN A 97 13.37 -16.68 9.18
N THR A 98 13.36 -16.71 10.51
CA THR A 98 14.57 -16.93 11.35
C THR A 98 15.42 -18.15 10.90
N PRO A 99 14.83 -19.33 10.57
CA PRO A 99 15.63 -20.47 10.13
C PRO A 99 16.41 -20.19 8.84
N LEU A 100 15.87 -19.38 7.95
CA LEU A 100 16.53 -19.00 6.69
C LEU A 100 17.70 -18.04 6.96
N ILE A 101 17.52 -17.10 7.89
CA ILE A 101 18.55 -16.10 8.24
C ILE A 101 19.73 -16.75 8.96
N LYS A 102 19.47 -17.74 9.85
CA LYS A 102 20.51 -18.39 10.66
C LYS A 102 21.29 -19.49 9.95
N LYS A 103 20.63 -20.22 9.02
CA LYS A 103 21.20 -21.46 8.44
C LYS A 103 21.82 -21.29 7.06
N VAL A 104 21.52 -20.20 6.35
CA VAL A 104 21.94 -20.00 4.96
C VAL A 104 22.48 -18.59 4.77
N VAL A 105 23.50 -18.43 3.92
CA VAL A 105 23.94 -17.12 3.45
C VAL A 105 22.87 -16.58 2.51
N PHE A 106 21.91 -15.84 3.06
CA PHE A 106 20.70 -15.40 2.37
C PHE A 106 20.63 -13.88 2.32
N PRO A 107 20.26 -13.29 1.18
CA PRO A 107 20.04 -11.85 1.06
C PRO A 107 18.72 -11.45 1.77
N SER A 108 18.78 -11.29 3.11
CA SER A 108 17.62 -11.02 3.95
C SER A 108 16.86 -9.73 3.56
N GLU A 109 17.51 -8.85 2.79
CA GLU A 109 16.92 -7.62 2.25
C GLU A 109 15.69 -7.90 1.37
N ILE A 110 15.63 -9.06 0.73
CA ILE A 110 14.48 -9.42 -0.14
C ILE A 110 13.22 -9.81 0.65
N LEU A 111 13.36 -10.11 1.95
CA LEU A 111 12.22 -10.53 2.79
C LEU A 111 11.15 -9.45 2.94
N PRO A 112 11.45 -8.17 3.28
CA PRO A 112 10.44 -7.13 3.25
C PRO A 112 9.96 -6.79 1.84
N VAL A 113 10.86 -6.83 0.84
CA VAL A 113 10.54 -6.48 -0.56
C VAL A 113 9.47 -7.38 -1.15
N HIS A 114 9.57 -8.72 -0.95
CA HIS A 114 8.57 -9.62 -1.53
C HIS A 114 7.17 -9.40 -0.93
N LEU A 115 7.06 -8.99 0.34
CA LEU A 115 5.78 -8.66 0.96
C LEU A 115 5.14 -7.42 0.34
N VAL A 116 5.95 -6.39 0.09
CA VAL A 116 5.51 -5.18 -0.61
C VAL A 116 5.02 -5.51 -2.02
N LEU A 117 5.79 -6.29 -2.78
CA LEU A 117 5.38 -6.71 -4.13
C LEU A 117 4.11 -7.57 -4.11
N SER A 118 3.99 -8.50 -3.14
CA SER A 118 2.78 -9.30 -2.98
C SER A 118 1.55 -8.44 -2.68
N ALA A 119 1.70 -7.41 -1.84
CA ALA A 119 0.62 -6.47 -1.54
C ALA A 119 0.22 -5.64 -2.77
N LEU A 120 1.20 -5.16 -3.55
CA LEU A 120 0.94 -4.44 -4.79
C LEU A 120 0.27 -5.32 -5.86
N VAL A 121 0.60 -6.61 -5.95
CA VAL A 121 -0.11 -7.54 -6.85
C VAL A 121 -1.60 -7.65 -6.46
N VAL A 122 -1.90 -7.76 -5.17
CA VAL A 122 -3.29 -7.78 -4.68
C VAL A 122 -3.99 -6.44 -4.95
N GLU A 123 -3.28 -5.33 -4.80
CA GLU A 123 -3.79 -4.00 -5.14
C GLU A 123 -4.12 -3.87 -6.63
N ILE A 124 -3.24 -4.36 -7.52
CA ILE A 124 -3.49 -4.35 -8.97
C ILE A 124 -4.73 -5.18 -9.31
N VAL A 125 -4.93 -6.33 -8.67
CA VAL A 125 -6.18 -7.10 -8.84
C VAL A 125 -7.39 -6.28 -8.39
N GLY A 126 -7.31 -5.61 -7.24
CA GLY A 126 -8.34 -4.70 -6.75
C GLY A 126 -8.62 -3.54 -7.70
N LEU A 127 -7.56 -2.97 -8.31
CA LEU A 127 -7.69 -1.91 -9.34
C LEU A 127 -8.40 -2.42 -10.60
N VAL A 128 -8.08 -3.61 -11.08
CA VAL A 128 -8.77 -4.21 -12.24
C VAL A 128 -10.24 -4.42 -11.95
N VAL A 129 -10.57 -4.93 -10.76
CA VAL A 129 -11.96 -5.09 -10.32
C VAL A 129 -12.67 -3.74 -10.23
N PHE A 130 -12.03 -2.73 -9.66
CA PHE A 130 -12.56 -1.38 -9.55
C PHE A 130 -12.85 -0.77 -10.93
N LEU A 131 -11.88 -0.85 -11.84
CA LEU A 131 -12.04 -0.37 -13.23
C LEU A 131 -13.18 -1.08 -13.94
N ALA A 132 -13.32 -2.40 -13.77
CA ALA A 132 -14.42 -3.15 -14.35
C ALA A 132 -15.78 -2.61 -13.86
N VAL A 133 -15.93 -2.34 -12.55
CA VAL A 133 -17.15 -1.77 -11.97
C VAL A 133 -17.43 -0.36 -12.53
N VAL A 134 -16.40 0.48 -12.64
CA VAL A 134 -16.54 1.85 -13.18
C VAL A 134 -16.97 1.83 -14.64
N ILE A 135 -16.39 0.93 -15.45
CA ILE A 135 -16.73 0.77 -16.88
C ILE A 135 -18.17 0.24 -17.05
N ILE A 136 -18.56 -0.78 -16.29
CA ILE A 136 -19.94 -1.32 -16.28
C ILE A 136 -20.94 -0.22 -15.86
N GLY A 137 -20.53 0.67 -14.96
CA GLY A 137 -21.30 1.85 -14.56
C GLY A 137 -21.39 2.95 -15.63
N GLY A 138 -20.85 2.73 -16.83
CA GLY A 138 -20.92 3.66 -17.96
C GLY A 138 -19.87 4.78 -17.98
N ARG A 139 -18.86 4.72 -17.09
CA ARG A 139 -17.74 5.67 -17.07
C ARG A 139 -16.51 5.05 -17.73
N LEU A 140 -16.01 5.67 -18.79
CA LEU A 140 -14.76 5.24 -19.41
C LEU A 140 -13.58 5.92 -18.69
N PRO A 141 -12.52 5.16 -18.39
CA PRO A 141 -11.30 5.74 -17.83
C PRO A 141 -10.65 6.68 -18.84
N GLY A 142 -10.18 7.81 -18.37
CA GLY A 142 -9.51 8.80 -19.19
C GLY A 142 -8.01 8.53 -19.38
N TRP A 143 -7.35 9.46 -20.04
CA TRP A 143 -5.91 9.37 -20.31
C TRP A 143 -5.04 9.45 -19.04
N SER A 144 -5.55 10.07 -17.98
CA SER A 144 -4.89 10.19 -16.68
C SER A 144 -4.56 8.83 -16.05
N LEU A 145 -5.24 7.75 -16.44
CA LEU A 145 -4.95 6.38 -16.04
C LEU A 145 -3.49 5.97 -16.35
N LEU A 146 -2.88 6.53 -17.39
CA LEU A 146 -1.49 6.26 -17.77
C LEU A 146 -0.46 6.73 -16.70
N LEU A 147 -0.86 7.58 -15.76
CA LEU A 147 -0.01 8.01 -14.65
C LEU A 147 0.03 7.00 -13.51
N LEU A 148 -0.97 6.12 -13.42
CA LEU A 148 -1.08 5.17 -12.32
C LEU A 148 0.17 4.28 -12.14
N PRO A 149 0.79 3.72 -13.20
CA PRO A 149 2.02 2.95 -13.07
C PRO A 149 3.17 3.72 -12.40
N ILE A 150 3.27 5.02 -12.65
CA ILE A 150 4.29 5.88 -12.02
C ILE A 150 3.97 6.04 -10.53
N VAL A 151 2.71 6.27 -10.17
CA VAL A 151 2.29 6.40 -8.77
C VAL A 151 2.51 5.09 -8.01
N ILE A 152 2.18 3.94 -8.60
CA ILE A 152 2.43 2.61 -8.04
C ILE A 152 3.93 2.35 -7.86
N ALA A 153 4.76 2.77 -8.81
CA ALA A 153 6.21 2.64 -8.67
C ALA A 153 6.76 3.49 -7.51
N LEU A 154 6.29 4.72 -7.35
CA LEU A 154 6.65 5.57 -6.21
C LEU A 154 6.15 4.97 -4.88
N GLN A 155 4.94 4.44 -4.88
CA GLN A 155 4.37 3.72 -3.72
C GLN A 155 5.23 2.50 -3.36
N PHE A 156 5.69 1.72 -4.34
CA PHE A 156 6.61 0.62 -4.12
C PHE A 156 7.89 1.06 -3.40
N PHE A 157 8.53 2.15 -3.84
CA PHE A 157 9.75 2.66 -3.19
C PHE A 157 9.47 3.12 -1.77
N PHE A 158 8.38 3.85 -1.56
CA PHE A 158 7.97 4.33 -0.24
C PHE A 158 7.72 3.17 0.72
N MET A 159 6.88 2.22 0.32
CA MET A 159 6.53 1.04 1.11
C MET A 159 7.76 0.19 1.44
N THR A 160 8.63 -0.05 0.45
CA THR A 160 9.84 -0.86 0.64
C THR A 160 10.80 -0.21 1.62
N GLY A 161 10.98 1.11 1.54
CA GLY A 161 11.81 1.86 2.49
C GLY A 161 11.33 1.72 3.92
N ILE A 162 10.02 1.93 4.15
CA ILE A 162 9.42 1.77 5.49
C ILE A 162 9.44 0.30 5.93
N ALA A 163 9.20 -0.65 5.03
CA ALA A 163 9.23 -2.08 5.34
C ALA A 163 10.61 -2.53 5.85
N TRP A 164 11.69 -2.06 5.26
CA TRP A 164 13.05 -2.29 5.76
C TRP A 164 13.27 -1.67 7.14
N LEU A 165 12.80 -0.45 7.37
CA LEU A 165 12.90 0.21 8.69
C LEU A 165 12.12 -0.56 9.75
N LEU A 166 10.87 -0.91 9.48
CA LEU A 166 10.00 -1.62 10.43
C LEU A 166 10.52 -3.01 10.75
N SER A 167 10.95 -3.78 9.74
CA SER A 167 11.52 -5.11 9.97
C SER A 167 12.80 -5.05 10.78
N THR A 168 13.66 -4.06 10.54
CA THR A 168 14.86 -3.82 11.34
C THR A 168 14.50 -3.45 12.77
N LEU A 169 13.61 -2.46 12.95
CA LEU A 169 13.22 -1.98 14.27
C LEU A 169 12.58 -3.08 15.13
N ALA A 170 11.78 -3.95 14.49
CA ALA A 170 11.13 -5.06 15.18
C ALA A 170 12.11 -6.09 15.74
N VAL A 171 13.31 -6.26 15.15
CA VAL A 171 14.34 -7.14 15.69
C VAL A 171 14.87 -6.61 17.03
N TYR A 172 15.02 -5.28 17.16
CA TYR A 172 15.50 -4.66 18.40
C TYR A 172 14.38 -4.43 19.43
N LEU A 173 13.16 -4.14 18.95
CA LEU A 173 12.00 -3.79 19.77
C LEU A 173 10.81 -4.66 19.37
N ARG A 174 10.55 -5.73 20.13
CA ARG A 174 9.49 -6.71 19.84
C ARG A 174 8.09 -6.09 19.83
N ASP A 175 7.88 -5.00 20.56
CA ASP A 175 6.60 -4.30 20.66
C ASP A 175 6.21 -3.60 19.36
N VAL A 176 7.16 -3.34 18.44
CA VAL A 176 6.89 -2.74 17.12
C VAL A 176 5.79 -3.50 16.38
N ARG A 177 5.77 -4.84 16.48
CA ARG A 177 4.74 -5.67 15.84
C ARG A 177 3.32 -5.36 16.31
N GLN A 178 3.18 -5.01 17.59
CA GLN A 178 1.88 -4.62 18.18
C GLN A 178 1.54 -3.15 17.81
N VAL A 179 2.53 -2.27 17.92
CA VAL A 179 2.36 -0.83 17.71
C VAL A 179 2.06 -0.48 16.26
N VAL A 180 2.63 -1.20 15.29
CA VAL A 180 2.41 -0.95 13.86
C VAL A 180 0.93 -0.96 13.48
N GLY A 181 0.15 -1.93 13.97
CA GLY A 181 -1.29 -2.00 13.70
C GLY A 181 -2.05 -0.78 14.22
N LEU A 182 -1.72 -0.34 15.44
CA LEU A 182 -2.32 0.85 16.03
C LEU A 182 -1.95 2.12 15.24
N VAL A 183 -0.67 2.29 14.92
CA VAL A 183 -0.18 3.44 14.15
C VAL A 183 -0.84 3.51 12.78
N LEU A 184 -0.93 2.37 12.07
CA LEU A 184 -1.59 2.32 10.78
C LEU A 184 -3.07 2.65 10.87
N THR A 185 -3.77 2.19 11.91
CA THR A 185 -5.18 2.54 12.14
C THR A 185 -5.35 4.06 12.34
N LEU A 186 -4.53 4.68 13.18
CA LEU A 186 -4.56 6.12 13.38
C LEU A 186 -4.21 6.88 12.09
N TRP A 187 -3.20 6.42 11.36
CA TRP A 187 -2.76 7.05 10.10
C TRP A 187 -3.83 6.97 9.02
N MET A 188 -4.63 5.88 8.99
CA MET A 188 -5.77 5.76 8.07
C MET A 188 -6.77 6.91 8.26
N PHE A 189 -7.10 7.25 9.51
CA PHE A 189 -8.03 8.35 9.79
C PHE A 189 -7.42 9.73 9.55
N LEU A 190 -6.10 9.87 9.60
CA LEU A 190 -5.38 11.09 9.23
C LEU A 190 -5.24 11.26 7.70
N THR A 191 -5.54 10.21 6.93
CA THR A 191 -5.52 10.25 5.46
C THR A 191 -6.95 10.42 4.96
N PRO A 192 -7.22 11.30 3.98
CA PRO A 192 -8.57 11.58 3.50
C PRO A 192 -9.11 10.46 2.60
N ILE A 193 -9.24 9.23 3.17
CA ILE A 193 -9.70 8.03 2.46
C ILE A 193 -11.23 8.01 2.40
N VAL A 194 -11.89 8.12 3.56
CA VAL A 194 -13.35 8.01 3.69
C VAL A 194 -14.05 9.37 3.83
N TYR A 195 -13.31 10.45 3.67
CA TYR A 195 -13.85 11.81 3.67
C TYR A 195 -13.12 12.69 2.66
N PRO A 196 -13.78 13.67 2.05
CA PRO A 196 -13.13 14.63 1.17
C PRO A 196 -12.20 15.57 1.95
N ALA A 197 -11.03 15.89 1.39
CA ALA A 197 -10.07 16.82 2.00
C ALA A 197 -10.66 18.23 2.24
N SER A 198 -11.71 18.60 1.49
CA SER A 198 -12.43 19.87 1.63
C SER A 198 -13.17 20.02 2.96
N LEU A 199 -13.53 18.92 3.62
CA LEU A 199 -14.20 18.94 4.93
C LEU A 199 -13.23 19.20 6.10
N VAL A 200 -11.91 19.12 5.85
CA VAL A 200 -10.92 19.35 6.91
C VAL A 200 -10.78 20.85 7.19
N PRO A 201 -11.00 21.29 8.44
CA PRO A 201 -10.85 22.69 8.82
C PRO A 201 -9.45 23.22 8.50
N ALA A 202 -9.34 24.49 8.09
CA ALA A 202 -8.08 25.11 7.65
C ALA A 202 -6.93 24.92 8.64
N ARG A 203 -7.22 24.95 9.95
CA ARG A 203 -6.24 24.75 11.03
C ARG A 203 -5.58 23.36 11.04
N PHE A 204 -6.19 22.35 10.40
CA PHE A 204 -5.69 20.97 10.33
C PHE A 204 -5.22 20.56 8.94
N LYS A 205 -5.29 21.43 7.93
CA LYS A 205 -4.83 21.10 6.56
C LYS A 205 -3.37 20.69 6.50
N TRP A 206 -2.52 21.24 7.34
CA TRP A 206 -1.12 20.89 7.44
C TRP A 206 -0.88 19.38 7.69
N VAL A 207 -1.83 18.69 8.37
CA VAL A 207 -1.77 17.23 8.57
C VAL A 207 -1.86 16.50 7.24
N LEU A 208 -2.73 16.97 6.34
CA LEU A 208 -2.88 16.40 5.00
C LEU A 208 -1.66 16.68 4.12
N ASP A 209 -1.09 17.89 4.25
CA ASP A 209 0.04 18.34 3.42
C ASP A 209 1.34 17.58 3.76
N ILE A 210 1.54 17.23 5.04
CA ILE A 210 2.70 16.45 5.49
C ILE A 210 2.52 14.94 5.22
N ASN A 211 1.27 14.47 5.12
CA ASN A 211 0.98 13.05 5.00
C ASN A 211 1.25 12.52 3.57
N PRO A 212 2.27 11.67 3.36
CA PRO A 212 2.60 11.18 2.04
C PRO A 212 1.48 10.34 1.41
N MET A 213 0.67 9.65 2.21
CA MET A 213 -0.46 8.87 1.70
C MET A 213 -1.60 9.74 1.16
N THR A 214 -1.70 11.01 1.58
CA THR A 214 -2.64 11.97 0.98
C THR A 214 -2.35 12.18 -0.50
N ALA A 215 -1.07 12.34 -0.87
CA ALA A 215 -0.66 12.52 -2.26
C ALA A 215 -0.95 11.26 -3.11
N VAL A 216 -0.75 10.06 -2.55
CA VAL A 216 -1.08 8.79 -3.21
C VAL A 216 -2.59 8.70 -3.46
N VAL A 217 -3.41 8.90 -2.42
CA VAL A 217 -4.89 8.83 -2.52
C VAL A 217 -5.43 9.86 -3.51
N ASP A 218 -4.91 11.10 -3.49
CA ASP A 218 -5.29 12.13 -4.47
C ASP A 218 -4.91 11.73 -5.90
N ALA A 219 -3.71 11.17 -6.11
CA ALA A 219 -3.26 10.72 -7.42
C ALA A 219 -4.13 9.56 -7.97
N TYR A 220 -4.54 8.62 -7.11
CA TYR A 220 -5.47 7.55 -7.50
C TYR A 220 -6.83 8.10 -7.92
N ARG A 221 -7.39 9.03 -7.15
CA ARG A 221 -8.68 9.67 -7.49
C ARG A 221 -8.59 10.49 -8.76
N ALA A 222 -7.52 11.26 -8.91
CA ALA A 222 -7.26 12.03 -10.11
C ALA A 222 -7.24 11.16 -11.36
N ALA A 223 -6.59 9.99 -11.27
CA ALA A 223 -6.43 9.06 -12.39
C ALA A 223 -7.68 8.21 -12.66
N LEU A 224 -8.39 7.78 -11.61
CA LEU A 224 -9.46 6.78 -11.73
C LEU A 224 -10.88 7.37 -11.78
N LEU A 225 -11.11 8.55 -11.20
CA LEU A 225 -12.43 9.13 -11.04
C LEU A 225 -12.60 10.47 -11.76
N ASP A 226 -11.57 11.33 -11.71
CA ASP A 226 -11.71 12.73 -12.11
C ASP A 226 -11.15 13.00 -13.51
N ASP A 227 -10.42 12.06 -14.12
CA ASP A 227 -9.66 12.22 -15.37
C ASP A 227 -8.84 13.54 -15.39
N ARG A 228 -8.17 13.83 -14.30
CA ARG A 228 -7.31 14.99 -14.14
C ARG A 228 -5.88 14.61 -13.81
N LEU A 229 -4.95 15.50 -14.07
CA LEU A 229 -3.59 15.35 -13.54
C LEU A 229 -3.59 15.52 -12.01
N PRO A 230 -2.89 14.66 -11.26
CA PRO A 230 -2.67 14.90 -9.84
C PRO A 230 -1.88 16.20 -9.63
N SER A 231 -2.08 16.84 -8.48
CA SER A 231 -1.38 18.07 -8.14
C SER A 231 0.14 17.84 -8.18
N PRO A 232 0.90 18.61 -8.99
CA PRO A 232 2.31 18.30 -9.23
C PRO A 232 3.18 18.47 -7.97
N VAL A 233 2.91 19.47 -7.16
CA VAL A 233 3.73 19.76 -5.96
C VAL A 233 3.65 18.64 -4.93
N PRO A 234 2.45 18.16 -4.47
CA PRO A 234 2.36 17.02 -3.58
C PRO A 234 2.98 15.75 -4.16
N LEU A 235 2.84 15.51 -5.48
CA LEU A 235 3.40 14.33 -6.14
C LEU A 235 4.93 14.35 -6.15
N VAL A 236 5.55 15.51 -6.43
CA VAL A 236 7.01 15.68 -6.39
C VAL A 236 7.55 15.53 -4.97
N ILE A 237 6.87 16.10 -3.98
CA ILE A 237 7.22 15.91 -2.56
C ILE A 237 7.13 14.43 -2.19
N PHE A 238 6.05 13.75 -2.58
CA PHE A 238 5.90 12.32 -2.35
C PHE A 238 7.01 11.51 -3.02
N ALA A 239 7.39 11.83 -4.26
CA ALA A 239 8.49 11.17 -4.96
C ALA A 239 9.83 11.33 -4.21
N ALA A 240 10.12 12.53 -3.70
CA ALA A 240 11.30 12.78 -2.89
C ALA A 240 11.28 11.97 -1.58
N VAL A 241 10.14 11.94 -0.89
CA VAL A 241 9.96 11.15 0.34
C VAL A 241 10.09 9.66 0.05
N ALA A 242 9.51 9.16 -1.04
CA ALA A 242 9.57 7.76 -1.44
C ALA A 242 11.01 7.30 -1.71
N LEU A 243 11.75 8.06 -2.50
CA LEU A 243 13.15 7.75 -2.81
C LEU A 243 14.07 7.88 -1.59
N THR A 244 13.84 8.89 -0.76
CA THR A 244 14.60 9.07 0.49
C THR A 244 14.34 7.91 1.46
N SER A 245 13.06 7.53 1.66
CA SER A 245 12.69 6.38 2.49
C SER A 245 13.31 5.09 1.98
N PHE A 246 13.32 4.87 0.66
CA PHE A 246 13.92 3.70 0.04
C PHE A 246 15.42 3.59 0.28
N VAL A 247 16.15 4.66 0.06
CA VAL A 247 17.62 4.69 0.26
C VAL A 247 17.97 4.60 1.74
N PHE A 248 17.28 5.36 2.59
CA PHE A 248 17.53 5.38 4.03
C PHE A 248 17.14 4.04 4.69
N GLY A 249 15.97 3.48 4.33
CA GLY A 249 15.53 2.18 4.85
C GLY A 249 16.49 1.06 4.48
N HIS A 250 16.97 1.02 3.25
CA HIS A 250 17.99 0.07 2.84
C HIS A 250 19.30 0.25 3.61
N TRP A 251 19.74 1.49 3.81
CA TRP A 251 20.97 1.78 4.55
C TRP A 251 20.89 1.31 6.00
N VAL A 252 19.78 1.60 6.69
CA VAL A 252 19.55 1.12 8.07
C VAL A 252 19.52 -0.39 8.12
N PHE A 253 18.78 -1.03 7.21
CA PHE A 253 18.66 -2.49 7.16
C PHE A 253 20.02 -3.18 6.96
N THR A 254 20.79 -2.76 5.96
CA THR A 254 22.09 -3.37 5.65
C THR A 254 23.11 -3.16 6.75
N ARG A 255 23.07 -2.02 7.45
CA ARG A 255 23.96 -1.76 8.58
C ARG A 255 23.60 -2.61 9.81
N SER A 256 22.32 -2.94 9.99
CA SER A 256 21.82 -3.76 11.10
C SER A 256 21.85 -5.26 10.80
N LYS A 257 21.97 -5.65 9.53
CA LYS A 257 21.94 -7.05 9.09
C LYS A 257 22.92 -7.99 9.83
N PRO A 258 24.17 -7.58 10.14
CA PRO A 258 25.12 -8.48 10.86
C PRO A 258 24.61 -8.93 12.23
N THR A 259 23.78 -8.14 12.91
CA THR A 259 23.27 -8.45 14.26
C THR A 259 21.99 -9.28 14.24
N PHE A 260 21.35 -9.48 13.09
CA PHE A 260 20.07 -10.19 13.02
C PHE A 260 20.17 -11.65 13.46
N ALA A 261 21.25 -12.34 13.10
CA ALA A 261 21.42 -13.74 13.46
C ALA A 261 21.54 -13.96 14.98
N ASP A 262 22.06 -12.98 15.71
CA ASP A 262 22.26 -13.05 17.15
C ASP A 262 21.00 -12.67 17.93
N LEU A 263 20.16 -11.78 17.37
CA LEU A 263 18.98 -11.23 18.04
C LEU A 263 17.67 -11.99 17.74
N LEU A 264 17.62 -12.73 16.62
CA LEU A 264 16.48 -13.56 16.22
C LEU A 264 16.60 -14.97 16.83
#